data_6932d9a7739aa7916b1fa4ce7f9bb97c
#
_entry.id   6932d9a7739aa7916b1fa4ce7f9bb97c
#
_cell.length_a   1.000
_cell.length_b   1.000
_cell.length_c   1.000
_cell.angle_alpha   90.00
_cell.angle_beta   90.00
_cell.angle_gamma   90.00
#
_symmetry.space_group_name_H-M   'P 1'
#
loop_
_entity.id
_entity.type
_entity.pdbx_description
1 polymer ?
#
loop_
_entity_poly.entity_id
_entity_poly.type
_entity_poly.pdbx_seq_one_letter_code
_entity_poly.pdbx_strand_id
1 'polypeptide(L)'
;MAKKGHLDLLLVNPGNRSEVYQSLGASLAAIEPPIWAGLLASFVRNRGFSVLILDADAEGLTPDETAEQITEMAPLLTAVVVYGHNPSASTQVMPAAGAICRAVKNRARELKLLLLGGHVAALPRRTLVEEDADFVCGGEGPYTILELLQALKSGALNPLLRRSISWSIGTASGTSRSRMNSLC
;
A
#
# COMPACT_ATOMS: atom_id res chain seq x y z
N MET A 1 -13.96 -4.69 29.38
CA MET A 1 -13.45 -3.94 28.22
C MET A 1 -12.46 -4.84 27.49
N ALA A 2 -12.81 -5.35 26.32
CA ALA A 2 -11.88 -6.12 25.49
C ALA A 2 -10.72 -5.21 25.07
N LYS A 3 -9.47 -5.61 25.29
CA LYS A 3 -8.31 -4.93 24.73
C LYS A 3 -8.55 -4.81 23.21
N LYS A 4 -8.67 -3.59 22.70
CA LYS A 4 -8.72 -3.32 21.27
C LYS A 4 -7.42 -3.93 20.69
N GLY A 5 -7.51 -5.10 20.06
CA GLY A 5 -6.35 -5.76 19.48
C GLY A 5 -5.71 -4.81 18.49
N HIS A 6 -4.41 -4.63 18.58
CA HIS A 6 -3.66 -3.77 17.65
C HIS A 6 -3.77 -4.35 16.24
N LEU A 7 -4.29 -3.57 15.29
CA LEU A 7 -4.39 -3.97 13.89
C LEU A 7 -3.00 -3.96 13.26
N ASP A 8 -2.56 -5.11 12.73
CA ASP A 8 -1.25 -5.21 12.12
C ASP A 8 -1.21 -4.60 10.71
N LEU A 9 -2.19 -4.91 9.89
CA LEU A 9 -2.26 -4.46 8.50
C LEU A 9 -3.65 -3.95 8.15
N LEU A 10 -3.69 -2.78 7.56
CA LEU A 10 -4.85 -2.27 6.83
C LEU A 10 -4.51 -2.23 5.34
N LEU A 11 -5.27 -2.95 4.52
CA LEU A 11 -5.20 -2.87 3.06
C LEU A 11 -6.27 -1.89 2.60
N VAL A 12 -5.88 -0.90 1.82
CA VAL A 12 -6.79 0.13 1.29
C VAL A 12 -6.92 -0.06 -0.21
N ASN A 13 -8.15 -0.27 -0.68
CA ASN A 13 -8.49 -0.20 -2.10
C ASN A 13 -8.91 1.24 -2.42
N PRO A 14 -8.06 2.06 -3.09
CA PRO A 14 -8.37 3.45 -3.36
C PRO A 14 -9.45 3.56 -4.42
N GLY A 15 -10.45 4.42 -4.18
CA GLY A 15 -11.50 4.71 -5.16
C GLY A 15 -10.96 5.51 -6.34
N ASN A 16 -11.52 5.27 -7.52
CA ASN A 16 -11.16 6.02 -8.73
C ASN A 16 -12.37 6.37 -9.62
N ARG A 17 -13.59 5.91 -9.26
CA ARG A 17 -14.76 6.02 -10.14
C ARG A 17 -15.17 7.44 -10.47
N SER A 18 -15.07 8.36 -9.50
CA SER A 18 -15.50 9.75 -9.68
C SER A 18 -14.58 10.54 -10.62
N GLU A 19 -13.30 10.21 -10.67
CA GLU A 19 -12.32 10.89 -11.52
C GLU A 19 -12.27 10.33 -12.94
N VAL A 20 -12.41 9.00 -13.10
CA VAL A 20 -12.30 8.33 -14.42
C VAL A 20 -13.58 8.44 -15.22
N TYR A 21 -14.73 8.32 -14.60
CA TYR A 21 -16.01 8.24 -15.31
C TYR A 21 -16.90 9.49 -15.15
N GLN A 22 -16.48 10.49 -14.36
CA GLN A 22 -17.24 11.72 -14.10
C GLN A 22 -18.71 11.40 -13.75
N SER A 23 -19.67 12.09 -14.38
CA SER A 23 -21.11 11.89 -14.13
C SER A 23 -21.64 10.50 -14.59
N LEU A 24 -20.95 9.80 -15.50
CA LEU A 24 -21.36 8.48 -15.97
C LEU A 24 -20.93 7.36 -15.01
N GLY A 25 -19.91 7.57 -14.20
CA GLY A 25 -19.40 6.59 -13.24
C GLY A 25 -20.41 6.21 -12.16
N ALA A 26 -21.23 7.14 -11.75
CA ALA A 26 -22.23 6.93 -10.69
C ALA A 26 -23.37 5.96 -11.09
N SER A 27 -23.67 5.84 -12.41
CA SER A 27 -24.82 5.07 -12.89
C SER A 27 -24.46 3.82 -13.69
N LEU A 28 -23.24 3.71 -14.22
CA LEU A 28 -22.87 2.64 -15.16
C LEU A 28 -21.61 1.85 -14.77
N ALA A 29 -20.80 2.32 -13.83
CA ALA A 29 -19.61 1.61 -13.39
C ALA A 29 -19.98 0.55 -12.32
N ALA A 30 -19.67 -0.72 -12.59
CA ALA A 30 -19.81 -1.78 -11.60
C ALA A 30 -18.79 -1.58 -10.45
N ILE A 31 -19.25 -1.87 -9.23
CA ILE A 31 -18.34 -1.99 -8.08
C ILE A 31 -17.68 -3.36 -8.19
N GLU A 32 -16.37 -3.37 -8.32
CA GLU A 32 -15.63 -4.61 -8.40
C GLU A 32 -15.00 -4.96 -7.05
N PRO A 33 -15.07 -6.23 -6.62
CA PRO A 33 -14.45 -6.63 -5.37
C PRO A 33 -12.92 -6.44 -5.46
N PRO A 34 -12.26 -5.97 -4.36
CA PRO A 34 -10.83 -5.73 -4.34
C PRO A 34 -10.03 -7.04 -4.26
N ILE A 35 -9.99 -7.80 -5.34
CA ILE A 35 -9.43 -9.17 -5.41
C ILE A 35 -7.97 -9.17 -4.93
N TRP A 36 -7.17 -8.21 -5.37
CA TRP A 36 -5.76 -8.13 -4.99
C TRP A 36 -5.59 -7.89 -3.48
N ALA A 37 -6.38 -7.00 -2.89
CA ALA A 37 -6.38 -6.80 -1.44
C ALA A 37 -6.83 -8.08 -0.72
N GLY A 38 -7.83 -8.79 -1.24
CA GLY A 38 -8.29 -10.07 -0.71
C GLY A 38 -7.21 -11.15 -0.69
N LEU A 39 -6.46 -11.30 -1.79
CA LEU A 39 -5.34 -12.24 -1.90
C LEU A 39 -4.21 -11.90 -0.92
N LEU A 40 -3.83 -10.63 -0.83
CA LEU A 40 -2.84 -10.14 0.12
C LEU A 40 -3.28 -10.37 1.57
N ALA A 41 -4.55 -10.06 1.87
CA ALA A 41 -5.12 -10.29 3.20
C ALA A 41 -5.08 -11.77 3.60
N SER A 42 -5.48 -12.65 2.70
CA SER A 42 -5.44 -14.11 2.93
C SER A 42 -4.01 -14.59 3.21
N PHE A 43 -3.05 -14.16 2.40
CA PHE A 43 -1.65 -14.54 2.57
C PHE A 43 -1.08 -14.12 3.93
N VAL A 44 -1.37 -12.89 4.37
CA VAL A 44 -0.84 -12.31 5.61
C VAL A 44 -1.57 -12.88 6.84
N ARG A 45 -2.90 -13.08 6.77
CA ARG A 45 -3.69 -13.72 7.84
C ARG A 45 -3.22 -15.13 8.12
N ASN A 46 -2.91 -15.92 7.09
CA ASN A 46 -2.40 -17.28 7.24
C ASN A 46 -1.03 -17.34 7.93
N ARG A 47 -0.39 -16.19 8.15
CA ARG A 47 0.87 -16.04 8.90
C ARG A 47 0.69 -15.40 10.27
N GLY A 48 -0.54 -15.32 10.75
CA GLY A 48 -0.87 -14.94 12.13
C GLY A 48 -0.96 -13.42 12.38
N PHE A 49 -1.05 -12.61 11.33
CA PHE A 49 -1.26 -11.16 11.47
C PHE A 49 -2.76 -10.81 11.40
N SER A 50 -3.15 -9.77 12.15
CA SER A 50 -4.48 -9.19 12.04
C SER A 50 -4.55 -8.28 10.81
N VAL A 51 -5.57 -8.50 9.94
CA VAL A 51 -5.70 -7.78 8.67
C VAL A 51 -7.15 -7.33 8.47
N LEU A 52 -7.33 -6.08 8.09
CA LEU A 52 -8.57 -5.53 7.57
C LEU A 52 -8.38 -5.01 6.15
N ILE A 53 -9.48 -4.91 5.41
CA ILE A 53 -9.56 -4.27 4.10
C ILE A 53 -10.54 -3.10 4.24
N LEU A 54 -10.11 -1.92 3.82
CA LEU A 54 -10.94 -0.74 3.62
C LEU A 54 -11.12 -0.55 2.12
N ASP A 55 -12.31 -0.75 1.64
CA ASP A 55 -12.66 -0.57 0.23
C ASP A 55 -13.24 0.83 0.01
N ALA A 56 -12.36 1.82 -0.12
CA ALA A 56 -12.76 3.20 -0.30
C ALA A 56 -13.54 3.42 -1.60
N ASP A 57 -13.32 2.59 -2.63
CA ASP A 57 -14.08 2.65 -3.87
C ASP A 57 -15.52 2.16 -3.69
N ALA A 58 -15.72 1.03 -3.04
CA ALA A 58 -17.05 0.48 -2.79
C ALA A 58 -17.86 1.36 -1.83
N GLU A 59 -17.22 1.92 -0.82
CA GLU A 59 -17.84 2.79 0.17
C GLU A 59 -18.02 4.24 -0.34
N GLY A 60 -17.45 4.59 -1.49
CA GLY A 60 -17.54 5.92 -2.08
C GLY A 60 -16.84 7.02 -1.25
N LEU A 61 -15.79 6.64 -0.52
CA LEU A 61 -15.08 7.53 0.38
C LEU A 61 -14.20 8.52 -0.38
N THR A 62 -14.19 9.75 0.08
CA THR A 62 -13.19 10.74 -0.31
C THR A 62 -11.82 10.39 0.30
N PRO A 63 -10.72 10.95 -0.23
CA PRO A 63 -9.39 10.78 0.38
C PRO A 63 -9.34 11.20 1.86
N ASP A 64 -10.05 12.26 2.24
CA ASP A 64 -10.09 12.75 3.62
C ASP A 64 -10.87 11.82 4.56
N GLU A 65 -12.03 11.30 4.13
CA GLU A 65 -12.80 10.31 4.89
C GLU A 65 -12.03 8.99 5.03
N THR A 66 -11.35 8.57 3.95
CA THR A 66 -10.46 7.40 3.98
C THR A 66 -9.33 7.59 4.99
N ALA A 67 -8.69 8.76 4.99
CA ALA A 67 -7.61 9.09 5.92
C ALA A 67 -8.10 9.15 7.39
N GLU A 68 -9.31 9.63 7.62
CA GLU A 68 -9.94 9.63 8.94
C GLU A 68 -10.11 8.21 9.48
N GLN A 69 -10.72 7.32 8.70
CA GLN A 69 -10.88 5.91 9.06
C GLN A 69 -9.53 5.21 9.30
N ILE A 70 -8.51 5.45 8.46
CA ILE A 70 -7.16 4.92 8.65
C ILE A 70 -6.58 5.38 9.99
N THR A 71 -6.74 6.66 10.31
CA THR A 71 -6.21 7.26 11.53
C THR A 71 -6.90 6.70 12.78
N GLU A 72 -8.23 6.50 12.73
CA GLU A 72 -8.99 5.89 13.82
C GLU A 72 -8.60 4.42 14.08
N MET A 73 -8.35 3.67 13.03
CA MET A 73 -7.91 2.27 13.13
C MET A 73 -6.47 2.16 13.63
N ALA A 74 -5.63 3.16 13.35
CA ALA A 74 -4.22 3.24 13.73
C ALA A 74 -3.44 1.94 13.51
N PRO A 75 -3.41 1.38 12.28
CA PRO A 75 -2.72 0.12 12.01
C PRO A 75 -1.21 0.27 12.12
N LEU A 76 -0.51 -0.85 12.37
CA LEU A 76 0.95 -0.88 12.34
C LEU A 76 1.50 -0.54 10.94
N LEU A 77 0.82 -1.02 9.90
CA LEU A 77 1.11 -0.72 8.50
C LEU A 77 -0.19 -0.53 7.72
N THR A 78 -0.27 0.55 6.94
CA THR A 78 -1.31 0.74 5.93
C THR A 78 -0.69 0.47 4.56
N ALA A 79 -1.30 -0.42 3.77
CA ALA A 79 -0.86 -0.72 2.41
C ALA A 79 -1.94 -0.30 1.41
N VAL A 80 -1.67 0.72 0.60
CA VAL A 80 -2.57 1.19 -0.47
C VAL A 80 -2.33 0.36 -1.72
N VAL A 81 -3.37 -0.35 -2.17
CA VAL A 81 -3.31 -1.40 -3.20
C VAL A 81 -3.67 -0.82 -4.55
N VAL A 82 -2.64 -0.44 -5.33
CA VAL A 82 -2.77 0.25 -6.62
C VAL A 82 -2.74 -0.78 -7.76
N TYR A 83 -3.69 -1.71 -7.76
CA TYR A 83 -3.88 -2.64 -8.86
C TYR A 83 -5.16 -2.30 -9.62
N GLY A 84 -5.08 -2.39 -10.95
CA GLY A 84 -6.24 -2.35 -11.83
C GLY A 84 -6.33 -3.66 -12.62
N HIS A 85 -7.34 -3.82 -13.49
CA HIS A 85 -7.52 -4.98 -14.35
C HIS A 85 -6.36 -5.22 -15.31
N ASN A 86 -5.63 -4.15 -15.63
CA ASN A 86 -4.47 -4.15 -16.49
C ASN A 86 -3.46 -3.09 -16.01
N PRO A 87 -2.22 -3.07 -16.54
CA PRO A 87 -1.20 -2.11 -16.13
C PRO A 87 -1.62 -0.65 -16.29
N SER A 88 -2.37 -0.30 -17.33
CA SER A 88 -2.86 1.07 -17.55
C SER A 88 -3.87 1.50 -16.50
N ALA A 89 -4.75 0.60 -16.07
CA ALA A 89 -5.70 0.84 -15.01
C ALA A 89 -5.02 1.09 -13.66
N SER A 90 -3.91 0.41 -13.38
CA SER A 90 -3.08 0.69 -12.19
C SER A 90 -2.55 2.13 -12.18
N THR A 91 -2.16 2.66 -13.34
CA THR A 91 -1.72 4.06 -13.46
C THR A 91 -2.86 5.06 -13.19
N GLN A 92 -4.08 4.74 -13.62
CA GLN A 92 -5.25 5.60 -13.39
C GLN A 92 -5.67 5.68 -11.92
N VAL A 93 -5.31 4.69 -11.12
CA VAL A 93 -5.60 4.66 -9.67
C VAL A 93 -4.59 5.49 -8.86
N MET A 94 -3.41 5.80 -9.41
CA MET A 94 -2.35 6.53 -8.70
C MET A 94 -2.80 7.89 -8.13
N PRO A 95 -3.54 8.75 -8.84
CA PRO A 95 -3.97 10.04 -8.29
C PRO A 95 -4.76 9.90 -7.00
N ALA A 96 -5.71 8.95 -6.95
CA ALA A 96 -6.50 8.67 -5.76
C ALA A 96 -5.64 8.11 -4.62
N ALA A 97 -4.74 7.18 -4.93
CA ALA A 97 -3.79 6.63 -3.96
C ALA A 97 -2.87 7.70 -3.36
N GLY A 98 -2.33 8.59 -4.18
CA GLY A 98 -1.51 9.71 -3.74
C GLY A 98 -2.29 10.73 -2.89
N ALA A 99 -3.55 11.01 -3.25
CA ALA A 99 -4.41 11.87 -2.46
C ALA A 99 -4.68 11.29 -1.05
N ILE A 100 -4.94 9.98 -0.96
CA ILE A 100 -5.09 9.29 0.34
C ILE A 100 -3.78 9.37 1.15
N CYS A 101 -2.62 9.10 0.53
CA CYS A 101 -1.33 9.19 1.22
C CYS A 101 -1.10 10.58 1.81
N ARG A 102 -1.34 11.64 1.04
CA ARG A 102 -1.24 13.04 1.51
C ARG A 102 -2.20 13.32 2.66
N ALA A 103 -3.47 12.92 2.52
CA ALA A 103 -4.47 13.14 3.55
C ALA A 103 -4.10 12.45 4.87
N VAL A 104 -3.61 11.20 4.82
CA VAL A 104 -3.11 10.47 6.00
C VAL A 104 -1.90 11.16 6.61
N LYS A 105 -0.92 11.56 5.82
CA LYS A 105 0.30 12.21 6.33
C LYS A 105 0.05 13.59 6.92
N ASN A 106 -0.96 14.29 6.45
CA ASN A 106 -1.40 15.56 7.03
C ASN A 106 -2.07 15.38 8.39
N ARG A 107 -2.78 14.25 8.63
CA ARG A 107 -3.49 13.94 9.88
C ARG A 107 -2.59 13.24 10.90
N ALA A 108 -1.82 12.25 10.45
CA ALA A 108 -1.04 11.33 11.30
C ALA A 108 0.27 10.95 10.59
N ARG A 109 1.27 11.81 10.70
CA ARG A 109 2.55 11.67 9.97
C ARG A 109 3.35 10.42 10.37
N GLU A 110 3.12 9.90 11.58
CA GLU A 110 3.78 8.71 12.14
C GLU A 110 3.28 7.40 11.53
N LEU A 111 2.04 7.35 11.01
CA LEU A 111 1.49 6.14 10.39
C LEU A 111 2.31 5.71 9.19
N LYS A 112 2.56 4.40 9.11
CA LYS A 112 3.39 3.81 8.05
C LYS A 112 2.55 3.47 6.83
N LEU A 113 2.94 4.05 5.69
CA LEU A 113 2.26 3.88 4.40
C LEU A 113 3.16 3.13 3.42
N LEU A 114 2.62 2.05 2.83
CA LEU A 114 3.20 1.30 1.73
C LEU A 114 2.32 1.47 0.49
N LEU A 115 2.91 1.86 -0.63
CA LEU A 115 2.27 1.78 -1.95
C LEU A 115 2.73 0.50 -2.66
N LEU A 116 1.77 -0.23 -3.23
CA LEU A 116 2.05 -1.43 -4.03
C LEU A 116 1.08 -1.56 -5.20
N GLY A 117 1.56 -2.07 -6.32
CA GLY A 117 0.76 -2.25 -7.53
C GLY A 117 1.59 -2.19 -8.80
N GLY A 118 0.94 -2.40 -9.96
CA GLY A 118 1.63 -2.48 -11.24
C GLY A 118 2.39 -1.19 -11.60
N HIS A 119 1.78 -0.03 -11.44
CA HIS A 119 2.45 1.26 -11.67
C HIS A 119 3.61 1.48 -10.71
N VAL A 120 3.39 1.20 -9.43
CA VAL A 120 4.40 1.35 -8.36
C VAL A 120 5.60 0.46 -8.63
N ALA A 121 5.37 -0.79 -9.03
CA ALA A 121 6.44 -1.75 -9.36
C ALA A 121 7.24 -1.34 -10.60
N ALA A 122 6.60 -0.70 -11.58
CA ALA A 122 7.27 -0.22 -12.79
C ALA A 122 8.13 1.03 -12.52
N LEU A 123 7.72 1.92 -11.61
CA LEU A 123 8.34 3.22 -11.34
C LEU A 123 8.59 3.46 -9.83
N PRO A 124 9.25 2.53 -9.10
CA PRO A 124 9.30 2.59 -7.64
C PRO A 124 10.01 3.83 -7.10
N ARG A 125 11.12 4.23 -7.72
CA ARG A 125 11.85 5.43 -7.30
C ARG A 125 11.06 6.70 -7.52
N ARG A 126 10.39 6.80 -8.67
CA ARG A 126 9.56 7.95 -9.02
C ARG A 126 8.37 8.05 -8.06
N THR A 127 7.68 6.95 -7.83
CA THR A 127 6.57 6.89 -6.87
C THR A 127 6.99 7.33 -5.48
N LEU A 128 8.15 6.88 -4.97
CA LEU A 128 8.64 7.28 -3.65
C LEU A 128 8.99 8.77 -3.54
N VAL A 129 9.36 9.41 -4.66
CA VAL A 129 9.68 10.85 -4.69
C VAL A 129 8.43 11.71 -4.83
N GLU A 130 7.44 11.24 -5.61
CA GLU A 130 6.25 12.00 -5.95
C GLU A 130 5.12 11.85 -4.93
N GLU A 131 5.09 10.72 -4.16
CA GLU A 131 4.00 10.40 -3.26
C GLU A 131 4.42 10.43 -1.79
N ASP A 132 3.49 10.83 -0.91
CA ASP A 132 3.70 10.88 0.54
C ASP A 132 3.60 9.49 1.18
N ALA A 133 4.42 8.55 0.71
CA ALA A 133 4.51 7.19 1.25
C ALA A 133 5.86 6.94 1.93
N ASP A 134 5.89 6.07 2.95
CA ASP A 134 7.15 5.66 3.61
C ASP A 134 7.85 4.58 2.82
N PHE A 135 7.07 3.71 2.13
CA PHE A 135 7.56 2.53 1.43
C PHE A 135 6.87 2.36 0.08
N VAL A 136 7.58 1.78 -0.87
CA VAL A 136 7.05 1.35 -2.16
C VAL A 136 7.48 -0.08 -2.45
N CYS A 137 6.56 -0.88 -3.00
CA CYS A 137 6.85 -2.26 -3.38
C CYS A 137 7.23 -2.34 -4.85
N GLY A 138 8.49 -2.62 -5.14
CA GLY A 138 9.01 -2.84 -6.50
C GLY A 138 8.97 -4.29 -6.97
N GLY A 139 8.41 -5.21 -6.19
CA GLY A 139 8.44 -6.65 -6.47
C GLY A 139 7.24 -7.40 -5.90
N GLU A 140 7.50 -8.53 -5.26
CA GLU A 140 6.51 -9.45 -4.69
C GLU A 140 5.76 -8.85 -3.48
N GLY A 141 4.56 -8.33 -3.72
CA GLY A 141 3.73 -7.67 -2.70
C GLY A 141 3.53 -8.46 -1.41
N PRO A 142 3.12 -9.75 -1.47
CA PRO A 142 2.86 -10.55 -0.27
C PRO A 142 4.06 -10.67 0.67
N TYR A 143 5.24 -10.95 0.12
CA TYR A 143 6.47 -11.08 0.90
C TYR A 143 6.96 -9.74 1.42
N THR A 144 6.88 -8.68 0.62
CA THR A 144 7.23 -7.32 1.04
C THR A 144 6.41 -6.87 2.25
N ILE A 145 5.09 -7.09 2.22
CA ILE A 145 4.21 -6.77 3.37
C ILE A 145 4.63 -7.58 4.61
N LEU A 146 4.86 -8.89 4.45
CA LEU A 146 5.23 -9.77 5.56
C LEU A 146 6.52 -9.32 6.25
N GLU A 147 7.56 -9.04 5.46
CA GLU A 147 8.86 -8.61 5.96
C GLU A 147 8.78 -7.23 6.64
N LEU A 148 8.01 -6.30 6.06
CA LEU A 148 7.75 -5.00 6.68
C LEU A 148 7.04 -5.13 8.02
N LEU A 149 6.00 -5.96 8.11
CA LEU A 149 5.28 -6.19 9.37
C LEU A 149 6.20 -6.80 10.44
N GLN A 150 7.04 -7.76 10.08
CA GLN A 150 8.02 -8.36 10.98
C GLN A 150 9.05 -7.32 11.46
N ALA A 151 9.57 -6.51 10.56
CA ALA A 151 10.53 -5.44 10.86
C ALA A 151 9.92 -4.36 11.76
N LEU A 152 8.67 -3.96 11.49
CA LEU A 152 7.94 -2.99 12.31
C LEU A 152 7.67 -3.52 13.72
N LYS A 153 7.24 -4.79 13.86
CA LYS A 153 7.01 -5.42 15.18
C LYS A 153 8.28 -5.59 16.00
N SER A 154 9.39 -5.92 15.35
CA SER A 154 10.67 -6.12 16.05
C SER A 154 11.42 -4.82 16.36
N GLY A 155 10.95 -3.67 15.87
CA GLY A 155 11.68 -2.40 15.96
C GLY A 155 12.98 -2.38 15.14
N ALA A 156 13.21 -3.38 14.30
CA ALA A 156 14.44 -3.58 13.51
C ALA A 156 14.47 -2.77 12.21
N LEU A 157 13.59 -1.79 12.05
CA LEU A 157 13.65 -0.85 10.91
C LEU A 157 14.93 -0.02 11.02
N ASN A 158 15.97 -0.47 10.30
CA ASN A 158 17.19 0.30 10.14
C ASN A 158 16.87 1.69 9.54
N PRO A 159 17.37 2.80 10.12
CA PRO A 159 17.19 4.15 9.59
C PRO A 159 17.59 4.33 8.11
N LEU A 160 18.48 3.49 7.60
CA LEU A 160 18.88 3.46 6.18
C LEU A 160 17.79 2.89 5.25
N LEU A 161 16.85 2.11 5.79
CA LEU A 161 15.68 1.61 5.08
C LEU A 161 14.57 2.67 4.94
N ARG A 162 14.69 3.80 5.60
CA ARG A 162 13.70 4.89 5.62
C ARG A 162 13.53 5.64 4.30
N ARG A 163 14.37 5.42 3.29
CA ARG A 163 14.34 6.22 2.05
C ARG A 163 14.53 5.46 0.74
N SER A 164 14.69 4.16 0.74
CA SER A 164 14.75 3.40 -0.52
C SER A 164 14.56 1.91 -0.28
N ILE A 165 13.33 1.45 -0.18
CA ILE A 165 13.10 0.02 -0.30
C ILE A 165 12.45 -0.26 -1.64
N SER A 166 13.29 -0.37 -2.65
CA SER A 166 13.07 -1.32 -3.72
C SER A 166 13.52 -2.67 -3.17
N TRP A 167 12.61 -3.40 -2.54
CA TRP A 167 12.87 -4.78 -2.17
C TRP A 167 12.85 -5.63 -3.42
N SER A 168 14.01 -5.80 -4.02
CA SER A 168 14.26 -6.92 -4.91
C SER A 168 14.55 -8.10 -4.01
N ILE A 169 13.57 -8.96 -3.77
CA ILE A 169 13.83 -10.26 -3.16
C ILE A 169 14.63 -11.04 -4.18
N GLY A 170 15.93 -11.17 -3.93
CA GLY A 170 16.76 -12.16 -4.58
C GLY A 170 16.20 -13.54 -4.24
N THR A 171 15.78 -14.28 -5.26
CA THR A 171 15.49 -15.71 -5.16
C THR A 171 16.58 -16.40 -4.35
N ALA A 172 16.19 -17.14 -3.34
CA ALA A 172 17.08 -18.03 -2.60
C ALA A 172 17.65 -19.09 -3.55
N SER A 173 18.79 -18.82 -4.12
CA SER A 173 19.76 -19.81 -4.62
C SER A 173 21.11 -19.12 -4.81
N GLY A 174 22.01 -19.39 -3.86
CA GLY A 174 23.45 -19.39 -4.01
C GLY A 174 24.16 -18.18 -4.61
N THR A 175 25.01 -17.54 -3.76
CA THR A 175 26.22 -16.81 -4.15
C THR A 175 26.06 -15.62 -5.10
N SER A 176 26.10 -14.42 -4.54
CA SER A 176 27.10 -13.42 -4.93
C SER A 176 26.74 -12.06 -4.35
N ARG A 177 27.52 -11.63 -3.36
CA ARG A 177 27.67 -10.20 -3.06
C ARG A 177 28.32 -9.56 -4.27
N SER A 178 27.62 -8.69 -4.96
CA SER A 178 28.30 -7.71 -5.80
C SER A 178 27.77 -6.34 -5.50
N ARG A 179 28.73 -5.52 -5.15
CA ARG A 179 28.68 -4.08 -4.93
C ARG A 179 27.92 -3.39 -6.06
N MET A 180 26.98 -2.52 -5.71
CA MET A 180 26.69 -1.38 -6.57
C MET A 180 26.97 -0.10 -5.80
N ASN A 181 28.26 0.25 -5.78
CA ASN A 181 28.71 1.63 -5.65
C ASN A 181 28.79 2.24 -7.06
N SER A 182 28.38 3.48 -7.14
CA SER A 182 28.66 4.46 -8.19
C SER A 182 28.02 4.23 -9.56
N LEU A 183 27.12 5.14 -9.93
CA LEU A 183 27.32 6.03 -11.08
C LEU A 183 26.17 7.03 -11.17
N CYS A 184 26.56 8.29 -11.11
CA CYS A 184 25.95 9.57 -11.56
C CYS A 184 24.45 9.76 -11.46
#